data_5eea56057ee9d28643428db7abba8c5b
#
_entry.id   5eea56057ee9d28643428db7abba8c5b
#
_cell.length_a   1.000
_cell.length_b   1.000
_cell.length_c   1.000
_cell.angle_alpha   90.00
_cell.angle_beta   90.00
_cell.angle_gamma   90.00
#
_symmetry.space_group_name_H-M   'P 1'
#
loop_
_entity.id
_entity.type
_entity.pdbx_description
1 polymer ?
#
loop_
_entity_poly.entity_id
_entity_poly.type
_entity_poly.pdbx_seq_one_letter_code
_entity_poly.pdbx_strand_id
1 'polypeptide(L)'
;MNRKRHNDFLKIKLSRAGLLFFYGLILFIFCPCFKTAAQPVAENEYRLKAAFIYNFAKYVTWPDSPRNGERFIIGILGENPFERELNIIQGKMVNGSTIEIRQYDSIEEVRGCRILFIASSERKNIAAITNILKRYGILTVSDTTGYAHMGVMINLYVAENRLRFEINKGAAESAGLKISSHLLRLGKIIEPENRDFENEKIQ
;
A
#
# COMPACT_ATOMS: atom_id res chain seq x y z
N MET A 1 -71.43 -57.59 16.37
CA MET A 1 -71.36 -56.54 15.36
C MET A 1 -69.95 -56.01 15.30
N ASN A 2 -69.14 -56.60 14.38
CA ASN A 2 -67.70 -56.55 14.37
C ASN A 2 -67.19 -55.54 13.29
N ARG A 3 -66.51 -54.47 13.67
CA ARG A 3 -65.93 -53.50 12.73
C ARG A 3 -64.41 -53.68 12.73
N LYS A 4 -63.92 -54.49 11.80
CA LYS A 4 -62.43 -54.56 11.55
C LYS A 4 -61.97 -53.27 10.92
N ARG A 5 -61.02 -52.55 11.60
CA ARG A 5 -60.22 -51.47 11.01
C ARG A 5 -59.13 -52.11 10.20
N HIS A 6 -59.11 -51.80 8.93
CA HIS A 6 -58.06 -52.14 8.00
C HIS A 6 -56.98 -51.06 8.14
N ASN A 7 -55.85 -51.43 8.68
CA ASN A 7 -54.62 -50.59 8.68
C ASN A 7 -53.81 -51.01 7.48
N ASP A 8 -54.00 -50.32 6.38
CA ASP A 8 -53.08 -50.44 5.23
C ASP A 8 -51.88 -49.56 5.48
N PHE A 9 -50.81 -50.15 6.02
CA PHE A 9 -49.51 -49.51 6.03
C PHE A 9 -48.93 -49.55 4.60
N LEU A 10 -48.82 -48.37 3.97
CA LEU A 10 -48.18 -48.19 2.70
C LEU A 10 -46.69 -48.64 2.83
N LYS A 11 -46.40 -49.83 2.38
CA LYS A 11 -45.01 -50.30 2.23
C LYS A 11 -44.39 -49.62 0.99
N ILE A 12 -43.77 -48.47 1.19
CA ILE A 12 -42.96 -47.86 0.14
C ILE A 12 -41.76 -48.72 -0.12
N LYS A 13 -41.82 -49.49 -1.21
CA LYS A 13 -40.67 -50.28 -1.69
C LYS A 13 -39.67 -49.33 -2.33
N LEU A 14 -38.72 -48.75 -1.52
CA LEU A 14 -37.64 -47.97 -2.05
C LEU A 14 -36.73 -48.85 -2.87
N SER A 15 -36.70 -48.65 -4.18
CA SER A 15 -35.76 -49.35 -5.05
C SER A 15 -34.33 -48.90 -4.71
N ARG A 16 -33.33 -49.81 -4.87
CA ARG A 16 -31.92 -49.49 -4.64
C ARG A 16 -31.44 -48.23 -5.41
N ALA A 17 -32.08 -47.94 -6.54
CA ALA A 17 -31.85 -46.74 -7.31
C ALA A 17 -32.34 -45.45 -6.60
N GLY A 18 -33.49 -45.49 -5.91
CA GLY A 18 -33.99 -44.33 -5.13
C GLY A 18 -33.12 -44.01 -3.92
N LEU A 19 -32.54 -45.06 -3.28
CA LEU A 19 -31.62 -44.86 -2.14
C LEU A 19 -30.31 -44.16 -2.56
N LEU A 20 -29.79 -44.51 -3.72
CA LEU A 20 -28.54 -43.90 -4.29
C LEU A 20 -28.80 -42.44 -4.72
N PHE A 21 -30.00 -42.14 -5.25
CA PHE A 21 -30.40 -40.77 -5.57
C PHE A 21 -30.54 -39.89 -4.32
N PHE A 22 -31.08 -40.43 -3.23
CA PHE A 22 -31.21 -39.71 -1.96
C PHE A 22 -29.86 -39.47 -1.29
N TYR A 23 -28.93 -40.42 -1.36
CA TYR A 23 -27.56 -40.25 -0.88
C TYR A 23 -26.76 -39.23 -1.71
N GLY A 24 -26.94 -39.22 -3.02
CA GLY A 24 -26.36 -38.22 -3.93
C GLY A 24 -26.86 -36.81 -3.65
N LEU A 25 -28.15 -36.65 -3.37
CA LEU A 25 -28.78 -35.36 -3.05
C LEU A 25 -28.31 -34.82 -1.69
N ILE A 26 -28.14 -35.67 -0.68
CA ILE A 26 -27.61 -35.29 0.65
C ILE A 26 -26.12 -34.90 0.55
N LEU A 27 -25.32 -35.57 -0.26
CA LEU A 27 -23.92 -35.22 -0.50
C LEU A 27 -23.74 -33.87 -1.22
N PHE A 28 -24.73 -33.52 -2.07
CA PHE A 28 -24.72 -32.23 -2.77
C PHE A 28 -25.08 -31.04 -1.87
N ILE A 29 -25.92 -31.27 -0.85
CA ILE A 29 -26.33 -30.24 0.12
C ILE A 29 -25.22 -30.00 1.17
N PHE A 30 -24.34 -30.98 1.39
CA PHE A 30 -23.21 -30.90 2.31
C PHE A 30 -21.88 -30.49 1.63
N CYS A 31 -21.92 -29.99 0.37
CA CYS A 31 -20.76 -29.34 -0.22
C CYS A 31 -20.47 -28.09 0.61
N PRO A 32 -19.39 -28.06 1.47
CA PRO A 32 -19.03 -26.84 2.15
C PRO A 32 -18.69 -25.84 1.06
N CYS A 33 -19.54 -24.85 0.90
CA CYS A 33 -19.24 -23.66 0.10
C CYS A 33 -18.02 -23.04 0.77
N PHE A 34 -16.81 -23.41 0.33
CA PHE A 34 -15.58 -22.72 0.70
C PHE A 34 -15.78 -21.27 0.22
N LYS A 35 -16.28 -20.43 1.13
CA LYS A 35 -16.17 -19.00 0.99
C LYS A 35 -14.67 -18.74 0.99
N THR A 36 -14.07 -18.69 -0.19
CA THR A 36 -12.78 -18.03 -0.38
C THR A 36 -13.02 -16.62 0.12
N ALA A 37 -12.59 -16.32 1.34
CA ALA A 37 -12.57 -14.97 1.84
C ALA A 37 -11.60 -14.24 0.89
N ALA A 38 -12.15 -13.51 -0.07
CA ALA A 38 -11.39 -12.53 -0.82
C ALA A 38 -10.86 -11.56 0.24
N GLN A 39 -9.55 -11.60 0.49
CA GLN A 39 -8.93 -10.59 1.35
C GLN A 39 -9.31 -9.23 0.81
N PRO A 40 -9.69 -8.27 1.67
CA PRO A 40 -10.05 -6.94 1.22
C PRO A 40 -8.93 -6.41 0.33
N VAL A 41 -9.28 -5.97 -0.87
CA VAL A 41 -8.32 -5.50 -1.89
C VAL A 41 -7.41 -4.40 -1.32
N ALA A 42 -7.94 -3.60 -0.40
CA ALA A 42 -7.21 -2.54 0.29
C ALA A 42 -6.06 -3.06 1.18
N GLU A 43 -6.25 -4.13 1.95
CA GLU A 43 -5.22 -4.70 2.83
C GLU A 43 -4.01 -5.19 2.01
N ASN A 44 -4.27 -5.86 0.90
CA ASN A 44 -3.21 -6.33 0.00
C ASN A 44 -2.48 -5.16 -0.70
N GLU A 45 -3.17 -4.06 -1.00
CA GLU A 45 -2.58 -2.87 -1.61
C GLU A 45 -1.58 -2.19 -0.67
N TYR A 46 -1.94 -1.92 0.59
CA TYR A 46 -1.05 -1.26 1.55
C TYR A 46 0.11 -2.15 1.97
N ARG A 47 -0.07 -3.45 2.02
CA ARG A 47 1.03 -4.41 2.19
C ARG A 47 2.03 -4.34 1.04
N LEU A 48 1.56 -4.22 -0.19
CA LEU A 48 2.42 -4.04 -1.35
C LEU A 48 3.11 -2.68 -1.34
N LYS A 49 2.41 -1.59 -0.96
CA LYS A 49 3.01 -0.26 -0.78
C LYS A 49 4.13 -0.28 0.26
N ALA A 50 3.95 -0.99 1.38
CA ALA A 50 4.99 -1.17 2.39
C ALA A 50 6.25 -1.86 1.81
N ALA A 51 6.07 -2.88 0.97
CA ALA A 51 7.18 -3.54 0.28
C ALA A 51 7.90 -2.59 -0.70
N PHE A 52 7.17 -1.71 -1.40
CA PHE A 52 7.78 -0.68 -2.24
C PHE A 52 8.59 0.31 -1.42
N ILE A 53 8.07 0.80 -0.28
CA ILE A 53 8.79 1.70 0.62
C ILE A 53 10.10 1.06 1.10
N TYR A 54 10.08 -0.24 1.45
CA TYR A 54 11.29 -0.99 1.81
C TYR A 54 12.31 -1.05 0.66
N ASN A 55 11.83 -1.21 -0.58
CA ASN A 55 12.71 -1.18 -1.74
C ASN A 55 13.26 0.23 -2.00
N PHE A 56 12.48 1.29 -1.83
CA PHE A 56 12.99 2.66 -1.93
C PHE A 56 14.13 2.90 -0.93
N ALA A 57 14.02 2.38 0.29
CA ALA A 57 15.11 2.46 1.27
C ALA A 57 16.42 1.81 0.80
N LYS A 58 16.37 0.81 -0.09
CA LYS A 58 17.55 0.14 -0.65
C LYS A 58 18.15 0.83 -1.87
N TYR A 59 17.28 1.48 -2.67
CA TYR A 59 17.66 2.01 -3.99
C TYR A 59 17.80 3.53 -4.04
N VAL A 60 17.64 4.21 -2.90
CA VAL A 60 17.94 5.62 -2.73
C VAL A 60 19.19 5.75 -1.88
N THR A 61 20.06 6.70 -2.23
CA THR A 61 21.27 7.04 -1.47
C THR A 61 21.07 8.41 -0.85
N TRP A 62 21.33 8.50 0.46
CA TRP A 62 21.30 9.73 1.23
C TRP A 62 22.70 10.35 1.30
N PRO A 63 22.84 11.70 1.35
CA PRO A 63 24.14 12.35 1.49
C PRO A 63 24.84 11.95 2.78
N ASP A 64 24.07 11.82 3.85
CA ASP A 64 24.56 11.37 5.16
C ASP A 64 24.12 9.92 5.36
N SER A 65 24.99 8.97 5.05
CA SER A 65 24.73 7.57 5.34
C SER A 65 24.55 7.36 6.85
N PRO A 66 23.56 6.56 7.28
CA PRO A 66 23.44 6.21 8.69
C PRO A 66 24.74 5.59 9.17
N ARG A 67 25.22 5.98 10.34
CA ARG A 67 26.35 5.29 10.98
C ARG A 67 25.91 3.89 11.37
N ASN A 68 26.82 2.92 11.33
CA ASN A 68 26.51 1.55 11.76
C ASN A 68 25.88 1.56 13.15
N GLY A 69 24.68 0.96 13.26
CA GLY A 69 23.90 0.92 14.49
C GLY A 69 22.86 2.03 14.65
N GLU A 70 22.84 3.06 13.80
CA GLU A 70 21.75 4.04 13.78
C GLU A 70 20.47 3.41 13.21
N ARG A 71 19.32 3.90 13.66
CA ARG A 71 18.01 3.46 13.16
C ARG A 71 17.70 4.12 11.84
N PHE A 72 17.13 3.36 10.91
CA PHE A 72 16.58 3.87 9.69
C PHE A 72 15.09 4.20 9.91
N ILE A 73 14.78 5.47 10.17
CA ILE A 73 13.43 5.89 10.53
C ILE A 73 12.59 6.11 9.28
N ILE A 74 11.44 5.41 9.21
CA ILE A 74 10.38 5.62 8.23
C ILE A 74 9.19 6.23 8.97
N GLY A 75 8.86 7.46 8.63
CA GLY A 75 7.77 8.21 9.24
C GLY A 75 6.48 8.15 8.43
N ILE A 76 5.36 8.35 9.11
CA ILE A 76 4.05 8.61 8.51
C ILE A 76 3.58 9.94 9.06
N LEU A 77 3.20 10.88 8.20
CA LEU A 77 2.62 12.16 8.55
C LEU A 77 1.13 12.19 8.18
N GLY A 78 0.28 12.53 9.13
CA GLY A 78 -1.18 12.53 8.99
C GLY A 78 -1.82 11.18 9.31
N GLU A 79 -3.05 10.94 8.86
CA GLU A 79 -3.80 9.71 9.13
C GLU A 79 -3.13 8.50 8.48
N ASN A 80 -2.75 7.51 9.28
CA ASN A 80 -2.03 6.33 8.81
C ASN A 80 -2.93 5.40 7.98
N PRO A 81 -2.72 5.27 6.67
CA PRO A 81 -3.55 4.41 5.83
C PRO A 81 -3.08 2.94 5.83
N PHE A 82 -1.89 2.67 6.39
CA PHE A 82 -1.31 1.33 6.39
C PHE A 82 -1.85 0.44 7.52
N GLU A 83 -2.44 1.03 8.56
CA GLU A 83 -2.83 0.29 9.77
C GLU A 83 -1.66 -0.56 10.31
N ARG A 84 -1.72 -1.89 10.11
CA ARG A 84 -0.68 -2.84 10.52
C ARG A 84 0.27 -3.24 9.40
N GLU A 85 -0.07 -2.94 8.14
CA GLU A 85 0.66 -3.47 6.98
C GLU A 85 2.11 -2.94 6.89
N LEU A 86 2.38 -1.73 7.38
CA LEU A 86 3.75 -1.21 7.40
C LEU A 86 4.64 -1.95 8.42
N ASN A 87 4.05 -2.60 9.42
CA ASN A 87 4.80 -3.36 10.43
C ASN A 87 5.56 -4.56 9.83
N ILE A 88 5.21 -5.02 8.63
CA ILE A 88 5.95 -6.09 7.93
C ILE A 88 7.42 -5.73 7.67
N ILE A 89 7.74 -4.44 7.66
CA ILE A 89 9.12 -3.96 7.46
C ILE A 89 9.77 -3.46 8.76
N GLN A 90 9.03 -3.33 9.85
CA GLN A 90 9.57 -2.98 11.16
C GLN A 90 10.65 -3.97 11.58
N GLY A 91 11.78 -3.47 12.05
CA GLY A 91 12.90 -4.31 12.50
C GLY A 91 13.74 -4.94 11.39
N LYS A 92 13.37 -4.81 10.11
CA LYS A 92 14.21 -5.29 9.00
C LYS A 92 15.45 -4.43 8.84
N MET A 93 16.51 -5.04 8.29
CA MET A 93 17.77 -4.35 8.02
C MET A 93 17.76 -3.69 6.64
N VAL A 94 18.27 -2.48 6.58
CA VAL A 94 18.55 -1.75 5.35
C VAL A 94 19.86 -0.97 5.52
N ASN A 95 20.82 -1.17 4.61
CA ASN A 95 22.12 -0.48 4.61
C ASN A 95 22.83 -0.48 5.99
N GLY A 96 22.77 -1.62 6.72
CA GLY A 96 23.41 -1.76 8.03
C GLY A 96 22.61 -1.16 9.21
N SER A 97 21.43 -0.61 8.98
CA SER A 97 20.57 0.00 9.98
C SER A 97 19.25 -0.75 10.12
N THR A 98 18.69 -0.76 11.34
CA THR A 98 17.40 -1.38 11.61
C THR A 98 16.27 -0.39 11.35
N ILE A 99 15.25 -0.79 10.58
CA ILE A 99 14.07 0.03 10.30
C ILE A 99 13.23 0.21 11.56
N GLU A 100 12.88 1.47 11.83
CA GLU A 100 11.91 1.89 12.85
C GLU A 100 10.79 2.68 12.19
N ILE A 101 9.54 2.32 12.48
CA ILE A 101 8.36 3.04 11.99
C ILE A 101 7.92 4.04 13.06
N ARG A 102 7.65 5.29 12.66
CA ARG A 102 7.13 6.34 13.54
C ARG A 102 5.92 7.03 12.91
N GLN A 103 4.95 7.34 13.75
CA GLN A 103 3.83 8.22 13.42
C GLN A 103 4.15 9.64 13.87
N TYR A 104 3.80 10.63 13.05
CA TYR A 104 3.95 12.05 13.34
C TYR A 104 2.61 12.76 13.13
N ASP A 105 2.24 13.59 14.07
CA ASP A 105 1.01 14.40 14.00
C ASP A 105 1.29 15.77 13.35
N SER A 106 2.55 16.20 13.36
CA SER A 106 2.95 17.47 12.76
C SER A 106 4.30 17.40 12.08
N ILE A 107 4.54 18.30 11.11
CA ILE A 107 5.81 18.38 10.36
C ILE A 107 6.99 18.81 11.24
N GLU A 108 6.73 19.54 12.31
CA GLU A 108 7.73 20.05 13.25
C GLU A 108 8.40 18.92 14.05
N GLU A 109 7.70 17.79 14.21
CA GLU A 109 8.19 16.61 14.91
C GLU A 109 9.07 15.72 14.03
N VAL A 110 9.00 15.90 12.71
CA VAL A 110 9.73 15.07 11.75
C VAL A 110 11.23 15.36 11.82
N ARG A 111 11.95 14.59 12.65
CA ARG A 111 13.40 14.69 12.81
C ARG A 111 14.07 13.33 12.69
N GLY A 112 15.23 13.29 12.02
CA GLY A 112 15.99 12.06 11.83
C GLY A 112 15.30 11.01 10.94
N CYS A 113 14.20 11.35 10.32
CA CYS A 113 13.46 10.52 9.38
C CYS A 113 14.24 10.41 8.05
N ARG A 114 14.31 9.20 7.48
CA ARG A 114 14.91 8.97 6.17
C ARG A 114 13.86 8.91 5.07
N ILE A 115 12.73 8.30 5.35
CA ILE A 115 11.57 8.25 4.45
C ILE A 115 10.38 8.80 5.23
N LEU A 116 9.61 9.69 4.62
CA LEU A 116 8.36 10.19 5.16
C LEU A 116 7.22 9.90 4.20
N PHE A 117 6.30 9.06 4.61
CA PHE A 117 5.03 8.89 3.92
C PHE A 117 4.08 10.01 4.33
N ILE A 118 3.55 10.74 3.35
CA ILE A 118 2.62 11.85 3.56
C ILE A 118 1.23 11.38 3.16
N ALA A 119 0.34 11.28 4.14
CA ALA A 119 -1.02 10.81 3.95
C ALA A 119 -1.90 11.82 3.21
N SER A 120 -3.01 11.37 2.65
CA SER A 120 -3.99 12.20 1.95
C SER A 120 -4.67 13.24 2.85
N SER A 121 -4.70 13.02 4.18
CA SER A 121 -5.18 13.98 5.17
C SER A 121 -4.40 15.30 5.13
N GLU A 122 -3.11 15.27 4.70
CA GLU A 122 -2.25 16.45 4.58
C GLU A 122 -2.43 17.25 3.29
N ARG A 123 -3.48 16.99 2.51
CA ARG A 123 -3.73 17.63 1.20
C ARG A 123 -3.65 19.14 1.22
N LYS A 124 -4.16 19.79 2.27
CA LYS A 124 -4.17 21.24 2.39
C LYS A 124 -2.76 21.83 2.63
N ASN A 125 -1.88 21.04 3.22
CA ASN A 125 -0.56 21.47 3.68
C ASN A 125 0.57 20.99 2.78
N ILE A 126 0.31 20.14 1.77
CA ILE A 126 1.32 19.41 1.01
C ILE A 126 2.41 20.32 0.42
N ALA A 127 2.04 21.49 -0.16
CA ALA A 127 3.00 22.41 -0.74
C ALA A 127 3.94 23.02 0.32
N ALA A 128 3.42 23.36 1.50
CA ALA A 128 4.21 23.85 2.62
C ALA A 128 5.15 22.76 3.16
N ILE A 129 4.61 21.53 3.35
CA ILE A 129 5.36 20.37 3.82
C ILE A 129 6.54 20.06 2.89
N THR A 130 6.29 19.91 1.58
CA THR A 130 7.35 19.61 0.61
C THR A 130 8.39 20.71 0.53
N ASN A 131 8.00 21.98 0.66
CA ASN A 131 8.93 23.11 0.69
C ASN A 131 9.83 23.09 1.93
N ILE A 132 9.28 22.77 3.11
CA ILE A 132 10.06 22.63 4.35
C ILE A 132 11.07 21.48 4.20
N LEU A 133 10.64 20.33 3.68
CA LEU A 133 11.43 19.10 3.64
C LEU A 133 12.56 19.11 2.61
N LYS A 134 12.55 20.01 1.62
CA LYS A 134 13.60 20.11 0.58
C LYS A 134 15.03 20.17 1.13
N ARG A 135 15.21 20.66 2.38
CA ARG A 135 16.52 20.90 2.99
C ARG A 135 16.99 19.80 3.93
N TYR A 136 16.12 18.79 4.19
CA TYR A 136 16.38 17.81 5.25
C TYR A 136 16.87 16.45 4.72
N GLY A 137 16.99 16.27 3.40
CA GLY A 137 17.41 14.99 2.83
C GLY A 137 16.46 13.85 3.19
N ILE A 138 15.16 14.13 3.33
CA ILE A 138 14.12 13.15 3.63
C ILE A 138 13.43 12.76 2.32
N LEU A 139 13.41 11.46 2.00
CA LEU A 139 12.64 10.96 0.86
C LEU A 139 11.15 11.04 1.17
N THR A 140 10.43 11.90 0.46
CA THR A 140 8.97 11.99 0.59
C THR A 140 8.28 10.98 -0.32
N VAL A 141 7.32 10.25 0.24
CA VAL A 141 6.50 9.25 -0.45
C VAL A 141 5.03 9.53 -0.18
N SER A 142 4.16 9.32 -1.16
CA SER A 142 2.70 9.38 -0.97
C SER A 142 2.00 8.42 -1.93
N ASP A 143 0.69 8.29 -1.80
CA ASP A 143 -0.18 7.58 -2.74
C ASP A 143 -1.37 8.44 -3.21
N THR A 144 -1.27 9.74 -2.99
CA THR A 144 -2.33 10.68 -3.35
C THR A 144 -2.09 11.28 -4.73
N THR A 145 -3.09 11.18 -5.59
CA THR A 145 -3.01 11.68 -6.98
C THR A 145 -2.58 13.15 -7.02
N GLY A 146 -1.59 13.43 -7.87
CA GLY A 146 -1.07 14.79 -8.11
C GLY A 146 0.03 15.24 -7.14
N TYR A 147 0.32 14.51 -6.06
CA TYR A 147 1.33 14.93 -5.09
C TYR A 147 2.75 14.97 -5.66
N ALA A 148 3.07 14.14 -6.67
CA ALA A 148 4.37 14.22 -7.35
C ALA A 148 4.59 15.60 -8.00
N HIS A 149 3.55 16.20 -8.61
CA HIS A 149 3.60 17.55 -9.17
C HIS A 149 3.66 18.67 -8.09
N MET A 150 3.27 18.33 -6.86
CA MET A 150 3.34 19.23 -5.69
C MET A 150 4.63 19.08 -4.87
N GLY A 151 5.63 18.37 -5.43
CA GLY A 151 6.96 18.25 -4.82
C GLY A 151 7.21 16.98 -4.01
N VAL A 152 6.26 16.06 -3.92
CA VAL A 152 6.52 14.71 -3.38
C VAL A 152 7.44 13.96 -4.33
N MET A 153 8.49 13.33 -3.81
CA MET A 153 9.54 12.72 -4.62
C MET A 153 9.14 11.40 -5.26
N ILE A 154 8.37 10.56 -4.55
CA ILE A 154 7.83 9.31 -5.09
C ILE A 154 6.34 9.24 -4.76
N ASN A 155 5.50 9.07 -5.78
CA ASN A 155 4.06 8.93 -5.60
C ASN A 155 3.58 7.59 -6.13
N LEU A 156 3.01 6.77 -5.25
CA LEU A 156 2.46 5.45 -5.56
C LEU A 156 1.06 5.60 -6.17
N TYR A 157 0.73 4.80 -7.16
CA TYR A 157 -0.61 4.76 -7.73
C TYR A 157 -0.93 3.38 -8.32
N VAL A 158 -2.21 3.06 -8.44
CA VAL A 158 -2.67 1.83 -9.08
C VAL A 158 -3.11 2.14 -10.51
N ALA A 159 -2.56 1.43 -11.47
CA ALA A 159 -2.98 1.46 -12.86
C ALA A 159 -2.98 0.04 -13.43
N GLU A 160 -4.01 -0.31 -14.21
CA GLU A 160 -4.16 -1.65 -14.82
C GLU A 160 -4.03 -2.78 -13.78
N ASN A 161 -4.63 -2.58 -12.61
CA ASN A 161 -4.58 -3.51 -11.48
C ASN A 161 -3.16 -3.83 -10.98
N ARG A 162 -2.21 -2.90 -11.14
CA ARG A 162 -0.82 -3.01 -10.70
C ARG A 162 -0.40 -1.77 -9.94
N LEU A 163 0.36 -1.94 -8.87
CA LEU A 163 0.99 -0.83 -8.18
C LEU A 163 2.16 -0.31 -9.03
N ARG A 164 2.14 0.99 -9.31
CA ARG A 164 3.15 1.76 -10.05
C ARG A 164 3.55 2.96 -9.23
N PHE A 165 4.55 3.70 -9.67
CA PHE A 165 4.97 4.93 -9.01
C PHE A 165 5.52 5.95 -9.99
N GLU A 166 5.32 7.21 -9.63
CA GLU A 166 5.91 8.39 -10.26
C GLU A 166 7.12 8.84 -9.45
N ILE A 167 8.12 9.39 -10.14
CA ILE A 167 9.34 9.93 -9.53
C ILE A 167 9.50 11.38 -9.95
N ASN A 168 9.44 12.30 -9.00
CA ASN A 168 9.89 13.68 -9.17
C ASN A 168 11.40 13.73 -8.89
N LYS A 169 12.19 13.49 -9.95
CA LYS A 169 13.65 13.42 -9.88
C LYS A 169 14.26 14.75 -9.41
N GLY A 170 13.74 15.87 -9.92
CA GLY A 170 14.23 17.21 -9.55
C GLY A 170 14.04 17.51 -8.07
N ALA A 171 12.90 17.11 -7.49
CA ALA A 171 12.66 17.25 -6.05
C ALA A 171 13.66 16.42 -5.22
N ALA A 172 13.93 15.18 -5.64
CA ALA A 172 14.89 14.31 -4.95
C ALA A 172 16.32 14.86 -5.03
N GLU A 173 16.77 15.29 -6.20
CA GLU A 173 18.11 15.91 -6.41
C GLU A 173 18.26 17.20 -5.60
N SER A 174 17.21 18.04 -5.54
CA SER A 174 17.21 19.28 -4.74
C SER A 174 17.36 19.02 -3.24
N ALA A 175 16.93 17.85 -2.76
CA ALA A 175 17.11 17.40 -1.39
C ALA A 175 18.44 16.64 -1.17
N GLY A 176 19.31 16.56 -2.17
CA GLY A 176 20.59 15.85 -2.12
C GLY A 176 20.48 14.33 -2.22
N LEU A 177 19.31 13.81 -2.57
CA LEU A 177 19.07 12.36 -2.69
C LEU A 177 19.48 11.86 -4.08
N LYS A 178 20.06 10.66 -4.14
CA LYS A 178 20.39 9.99 -5.41
C LYS A 178 19.50 8.76 -5.57
N ILE A 179 18.63 8.80 -6.56
CA ILE A 179 17.77 7.66 -6.93
C ILE A 179 18.55 6.78 -7.90
N SER A 180 18.64 5.48 -7.63
CA SER A 180 19.39 4.55 -8.48
C SER A 180 18.79 4.47 -9.88
N SER A 181 19.61 4.23 -10.91
CA SER A 181 19.18 4.03 -12.29
C SER A 181 18.20 2.83 -12.42
N HIS A 182 18.32 1.84 -11.54
CA HIS A 182 17.40 0.73 -11.49
C HIS A 182 15.97 1.20 -11.11
N LEU A 183 15.86 2.03 -10.07
CA LEU A 183 14.56 2.55 -9.63
C LEU A 183 13.97 3.53 -10.67
N LEU A 184 14.82 4.37 -11.28
CA LEU A 184 14.39 5.32 -12.33
C LEU A 184 13.79 4.61 -13.57
N ARG A 185 14.29 3.41 -13.93
CA ARG A 185 13.73 2.63 -15.06
C ARG A 185 12.38 2.00 -14.75
N LEU A 186 12.04 1.82 -13.49
CA LEU A 186 10.79 1.18 -13.06
C LEU A 186 9.67 2.20 -12.83
N GLY A 187 10.00 3.44 -12.53
CA GLY A 187 9.03 4.51 -12.27
C GLY A 187 8.79 5.40 -13.48
N LYS A 188 7.65 6.09 -13.47
CA LYS A 188 7.37 7.17 -14.41
C LYS A 188 8.04 8.44 -13.89
N ILE A 189 9.00 8.99 -14.64
CA ILE A 189 9.67 10.24 -14.28
C ILE A 189 8.72 11.41 -14.54
N ILE A 190 8.56 12.27 -13.54
CA ILE A 190 7.81 13.54 -13.64
C ILE A 190 8.84 14.66 -13.78
N GLU A 191 8.74 15.38 -14.87
CA GLU A 191 9.47 16.63 -15.07
C GLU A 191 8.81 17.72 -14.21
N PRO A 192 9.57 18.64 -13.60
CA PRO A 192 8.98 19.80 -12.95
C PRO A 192 8.22 20.61 -14.01
N GLU A 193 6.98 20.97 -13.71
CA GLU A 193 6.22 21.88 -14.55
C GLU A 193 6.95 23.23 -14.58
N ASN A 194 7.57 23.55 -15.71
CA ASN A 194 8.23 24.85 -15.92
C ASN A 194 7.17 25.92 -15.88
N ARG A 195 6.97 26.57 -14.73
CA ARG A 195 6.06 27.74 -14.60
C ARG A 195 6.64 29.02 -15.19
N ASP A 196 7.80 28.94 -15.86
CA ASP A 196 8.52 30.12 -16.35
C ASP A 196 8.06 30.64 -17.71
N PHE A 197 7.14 29.96 -18.41
CA PHE A 197 6.72 30.35 -19.76
C PHE A 197 5.42 31.13 -19.85
N GLU A 198 4.74 31.43 -18.74
CA GLU A 198 3.45 32.17 -18.81
C GLU A 198 3.61 33.70 -18.68
N ASN A 199 4.77 34.21 -18.29
CA ASN A 199 5.02 35.64 -18.16
C ASN A 199 5.55 36.34 -19.42
N GLU A 200 5.82 35.61 -20.50
CA GLU A 200 6.41 36.19 -21.73
C GLU A 200 5.38 36.51 -22.84
N LYS A 201 4.11 36.27 -22.59
CA LYS A 201 3.04 36.58 -23.59
C LYS A 201 2.17 37.81 -23.27
N ILE A 202 2.58 38.64 -22.30
CA ILE A 202 1.92 39.89 -22.01
C ILE A 202 2.97 41.03 -22.08
N GLN A 203 3.47 41.26 -23.28
CA GLN A 203 4.07 42.53 -23.72
C GLN A 203 3.64 42.83 -25.14
#